data_17dbef3eea65e8a596634f7394b6f72d
#
_entry.id   17dbef3eea65e8a596634f7394b6f72d
#
_cell.length_a   1.000
_cell.length_b   1.000
_cell.length_c   1.000
_cell.angle_alpha   90.00
_cell.angle_beta   90.00
_cell.angle_gamma   90.00
#
_symmetry.space_group_name_H-M   'P 1'
#
loop_
_entity.id
_entity.type
_entity.pdbx_description
1 polymer ?
#
loop_
_entity_poly.entity_id
_entity_poly.type
_entity_poly.pdbx_seq_one_letter_code
_entity_poly.pdbx_strand_id
1 'polypeptide(L)'
;MKYLCLDFGGTGVKYAIIDENFQLYDVNKENKIFQSHDEMITWVVDLFKTIHMKLSGIAISYCGEMNPFTGLIKNGGSYRFNDNKNIKQILWSKCHVPV
;
A
#
# COMPACT_ATOMS: atom_id res chain seq x y z
N MET A 1 7.35 -4.87 16.78
CA MET A 1 6.60 -5.14 15.52
C MET A 1 6.81 -3.99 14.54
N LYS A 2 6.94 -4.31 13.27
CA LYS A 2 7.15 -3.32 12.23
C LYS A 2 6.11 -3.46 11.13
N TYR A 3 5.70 -2.32 10.57
CA TYR A 3 4.66 -2.25 9.55
C TYR A 3 5.14 -1.41 8.38
N LEU A 4 4.79 -1.83 7.16
CA LEU A 4 5.01 -1.02 5.97
C LEU A 4 3.82 -0.06 5.82
N CYS A 5 4.10 1.23 5.81
CA CYS A 5 3.09 2.27 5.60
C CYS A 5 3.23 2.85 4.20
N LEU A 6 2.13 2.89 3.46
CA LEU A 6 2.06 3.41 2.10
C LEU A 6 1.02 4.51 2.02
N ASP A 7 1.39 5.63 1.40
CA ASP A 7 0.48 6.75 1.15
C ASP A 7 0.43 7.00 -0.35
N PHE A 8 -0.66 6.59 -0.99
CA PHE A 8 -0.87 6.74 -2.43
C PHE A 8 -1.56 8.07 -2.71
N GLY A 9 -0.85 8.97 -3.36
CA GLY A 9 -1.38 10.27 -3.78
C GLY A 9 -1.44 10.39 -5.29
N GLY A 10 -1.93 11.54 -5.77
CA GLY A 10 -2.10 11.78 -7.21
C GLY A 10 -0.79 11.96 -7.97
N THR A 11 0.31 12.29 -7.29
CA THR A 11 1.61 12.55 -7.91
C THR A 11 2.68 11.53 -7.58
N GLY A 12 2.35 10.53 -6.77
CA GLY A 12 3.31 9.52 -6.39
C GLY A 12 2.92 8.79 -5.13
N VAL A 13 3.87 8.04 -4.59
CA VAL A 13 3.68 7.25 -3.38
C VAL A 13 4.78 7.56 -2.37
N LYS A 14 4.38 7.76 -1.12
CA LYS A 14 5.29 7.87 0.02
C LYS A 14 5.20 6.57 0.80
N TYR A 15 6.34 6.14 1.33
CA TYR A 15 6.33 4.96 2.15
C TYR A 15 7.39 5.02 3.24
N ALA A 16 7.15 4.29 4.31
CA ALA A 16 8.06 4.20 5.46
C ALA A 16 7.79 2.90 6.21
N ILE A 17 8.72 2.53 7.05
CA ILE A 17 8.51 1.47 8.02
C ILE A 17 8.27 2.14 9.37
N ILE A 18 7.24 1.71 10.10
CA ILE A 18 6.90 2.23 11.43
C ILE A 18 6.90 1.08 12.43
N ASP A 19 7.36 1.34 13.66
CA ASP A 19 7.28 0.39 14.76
C ASP A 19 6.12 0.70 15.71
N GLU A 20 5.95 -0.11 16.75
CA GLU A 20 4.89 0.06 17.75
C GLU A 20 5.02 1.35 18.57
N ASN A 21 6.20 1.98 18.56
CA ASN A 21 6.44 3.26 19.22
C ASN A 21 6.27 4.45 18.27
N PHE A 22 5.72 4.23 17.08
CA PHE A 22 5.53 5.24 16.03
C PHE A 22 6.83 5.84 15.50
N GLN A 23 7.97 5.16 15.69
CA GLN A 23 9.22 5.58 15.10
C GLN A 23 9.27 5.16 13.63
N LEU A 24 9.66 6.10 12.76
CA LEU A 24 9.75 5.88 11.32
C LEU A 24 11.17 5.50 10.92
N TYR A 25 11.24 4.54 10.01
CA TYR A 25 12.50 4.09 9.37
C TYR A 25 12.34 4.14 7.87
N ASP A 26 13.44 4.43 7.15
CA ASP A 26 13.51 4.33 5.69
C ASP A 26 12.38 5.09 4.99
N VAL A 27 12.18 6.35 5.39
CA VAL A 27 11.15 7.20 4.78
C VAL A 27 11.56 7.56 3.35
N ASN A 28 10.70 7.24 2.38
CA ASN A 28 10.96 7.46 0.97
C ASN A 28 9.73 8.05 0.28
N LYS A 29 10.01 8.72 -0.84
CA LYS A 29 8.96 9.20 -1.75
C LYS A 29 9.38 8.89 -3.18
N GLU A 30 8.47 8.27 -3.93
CA GLU A 30 8.66 8.05 -5.37
C GLU A 30 7.60 8.81 -6.17
N ASN A 31 8.04 9.54 -7.18
CA ASN A 31 7.16 10.23 -8.12
C ASN A 31 6.73 9.23 -9.22
N LYS A 32 6.15 8.12 -8.79
CA LYS A 32 5.74 7.06 -9.68
C LYS A 32 4.25 7.17 -9.97
N ILE A 33 3.90 7.13 -11.26
CA ILE A 33 2.53 7.10 -11.71
C ILE A 33 2.26 5.70 -12.26
N PHE A 34 1.33 4.99 -11.62
CA PHE A 34 0.95 3.64 -12.05
C PHE A 34 -0.03 3.70 -13.21
N GLN A 35 0.09 2.76 -14.15
CA GLN A 35 -0.76 2.69 -15.34
C GLN A 35 -1.85 1.63 -15.23
N SER A 36 -1.74 0.72 -14.25
CA SER A 36 -2.71 -0.35 -14.05
C SER A 36 -2.74 -0.83 -12.61
N HIS A 37 -3.83 -1.52 -12.27
CA HIS A 37 -3.95 -2.19 -10.97
C HIS A 37 -2.81 -3.18 -10.75
N ASP A 38 -2.53 -4.00 -11.75
CA ASP A 38 -1.48 -5.03 -11.63
C ASP A 38 -0.10 -4.41 -11.43
N GLU A 39 0.20 -3.31 -12.10
CA GLU A 39 1.46 -2.59 -11.91
C GLU A 39 1.59 -2.08 -10.47
N MET A 40 0.53 -1.50 -9.93
CA MET A 40 0.52 -1.00 -8.55
C MET A 40 0.72 -2.13 -7.55
N ILE A 41 -0.02 -3.23 -7.70
CA ILE A 41 0.08 -4.38 -6.80
C ILE A 41 1.47 -5.01 -6.88
N THR A 42 2.00 -5.19 -8.08
CA THR A 42 3.35 -5.74 -8.27
C THR A 42 4.40 -4.87 -7.59
N TRP A 43 4.28 -3.56 -7.72
CA TRP A 43 5.19 -2.62 -7.07
C TRP A 43 5.18 -2.77 -5.54
N VAL A 44 3.98 -2.86 -4.95
CA VAL A 44 3.85 -3.03 -3.49
C VAL A 44 4.45 -4.35 -3.04
N VAL A 45 4.14 -5.43 -3.74
CA VAL A 45 4.64 -6.77 -3.40
C VAL A 45 6.16 -6.83 -3.50
N ASP A 46 6.73 -6.25 -4.56
CA ASP A 46 8.18 -6.21 -4.75
C ASP A 46 8.85 -5.38 -3.66
N LEU A 47 8.30 -4.22 -3.32
CA LEU A 47 8.80 -3.40 -2.21
C LEU A 47 8.78 -4.19 -0.90
N PHE A 48 7.65 -4.84 -0.59
CA PHE A 48 7.50 -5.65 0.61
C PHE A 48 8.58 -6.74 0.70
N LYS A 49 8.87 -7.40 -0.42
CA LYS A 49 9.87 -8.48 -0.47
C LYS A 49 11.30 -7.99 -0.35
N THR A 50 11.58 -6.74 -0.76
CA THR A 50 12.94 -6.19 -0.68
C THR A 50 13.31 -5.68 0.72
N ILE A 51 12.33 -5.50 1.59
CA ILE A 51 12.58 -5.02 2.96
C ILE A 51 13.12 -6.18 3.79
N HIS A 52 14.33 -6.01 4.33
CA HIS A 52 15.02 -7.03 5.12
C HIS A 52 14.62 -7.05 6.59
N MET A 53 13.45 -6.57 6.91
CA MET A 53 12.87 -6.61 8.26
C MET A 53 11.63 -7.49 8.23
N LYS A 54 11.35 -8.15 9.35
CA LYS A 54 10.08 -8.85 9.50
C LYS A 54 8.95 -7.84 9.63
N LEU A 55 8.07 -7.80 8.66
CA LEU A 55 6.90 -6.92 8.65
C LEU A 55 5.68 -7.68 9.16
N SER A 56 4.98 -7.06 10.11
CA SER A 56 3.79 -7.64 10.73
C SER A 56 2.49 -7.24 10.05
N GLY A 57 2.55 -6.28 9.13
CA GLY A 57 1.38 -5.80 8.41
C GLY A 57 1.72 -4.67 7.45
N ILE A 58 0.71 -4.28 6.69
CA ILE A 58 0.77 -3.17 5.75
C ILE A 58 -0.37 -2.21 6.09
N ALA A 59 -0.07 -0.92 6.19
CA ALA A 59 -1.06 0.13 6.38
C ALA A 59 -1.07 1.04 5.16
N ILE A 60 -2.25 1.32 4.63
CA ILE A 60 -2.40 2.07 3.39
C ILE A 60 -3.30 3.29 3.61
N SER A 61 -2.81 4.45 3.19
CA SER A 61 -3.62 5.64 2.95
C SER A 61 -3.80 5.78 1.44
N TYR A 62 -5.02 5.98 0.99
CA TYR A 62 -5.37 5.93 -0.43
C TYR A 62 -6.11 7.20 -0.86
N CYS A 63 -5.84 7.66 -2.08
CA CYS A 63 -6.37 8.90 -2.65
C CYS A 63 -7.80 8.83 -3.18
N GLY A 64 -8.49 7.72 -2.99
CA GLY A 64 -9.86 7.51 -3.44
C GLY A 64 -10.79 7.15 -2.29
N GLU A 65 -11.95 6.62 -2.63
CA GLU A 65 -12.95 6.18 -1.67
C GLU A 65 -12.83 4.68 -1.46
N MET A 66 -12.37 4.29 -0.28
CA MET A 66 -12.16 2.89 0.06
C MET A 66 -12.84 2.58 1.40
N ASN A 67 -13.48 1.41 1.48
CA ASN A 67 -14.01 0.92 2.75
C ASN A 67 -12.84 0.44 3.62
N PRO A 68 -12.58 1.05 4.78
CA PRO A 68 -11.42 0.69 5.59
C PRO A 68 -11.53 -0.69 6.24
N PHE A 69 -12.73 -1.26 6.34
CA PHE A 69 -12.94 -2.58 6.93
C PHE A 69 -12.79 -3.69 5.91
N THR A 70 -13.34 -3.52 4.72
CA THR A 70 -13.30 -4.54 3.67
C THR A 70 -12.14 -4.40 2.72
N GLY A 71 -11.63 -3.18 2.53
CA GLY A 71 -10.59 -2.86 1.55
C GLY A 71 -11.12 -2.68 0.13
N LEU A 72 -12.45 -2.69 -0.05
CA LEU A 72 -13.06 -2.48 -1.36
C LEU A 72 -12.95 -1.01 -1.76
N ILE A 73 -12.41 -0.76 -2.94
CA ILE A 73 -12.30 0.58 -3.51
C ILE A 73 -13.55 0.84 -4.33
N LYS A 74 -14.37 1.79 -3.88
CA LYS A 74 -15.57 2.20 -4.60
C LYS A 74 -15.25 3.21 -5.70
N ASN A 75 -14.32 4.13 -5.42
CA ASN A 75 -13.85 5.13 -6.37
C ASN A 75 -12.33 5.20 -6.25
N GLY A 76 -11.64 4.87 -7.32
CA GLY A 76 -10.18 4.80 -7.35
C GLY A 76 -9.45 6.14 -7.25
N GLY A 77 -10.18 7.27 -7.29
CA GLY A 77 -9.57 8.58 -7.23
C GLY A 77 -8.65 8.82 -8.42
N SER A 78 -7.39 9.13 -8.15
CA SER A 78 -6.37 9.32 -9.19
C SER A 78 -6.04 8.02 -9.94
N TYR A 79 -6.41 6.87 -9.40
CA TYR A 79 -6.14 5.55 -9.97
C TYR A 79 -7.46 4.82 -10.26
N ARG A 80 -8.16 5.27 -11.32
CA ARG A 80 -9.49 4.76 -11.67
C ARG A 80 -9.49 3.29 -12.07
N PHE A 81 -8.33 2.74 -12.46
CA PHE A 81 -8.18 1.29 -12.70
C PHE A 81 -8.43 0.45 -11.45
N ASN A 82 -8.46 1.06 -10.26
CA ASN A 82 -8.75 0.37 -9.01
C ASN A 82 -10.25 0.36 -8.65
N ASP A 83 -11.11 0.97 -9.45
CA ASP A 83 -12.56 0.95 -9.21
C ASP A 83 -13.04 -0.49 -9.06
N ASN A 84 -13.78 -0.77 -7.98
CA ASN A 84 -14.32 -2.08 -7.64
C ASN A 84 -13.27 -3.18 -7.35
N LYS A 85 -12.03 -2.79 -7.09
CA LYS A 85 -10.96 -3.72 -6.68
C LYS A 85 -10.84 -3.75 -5.16
N ASN A 86 -10.43 -4.89 -4.62
CA ASN A 86 -10.19 -5.05 -3.19
C ASN A 86 -8.68 -5.14 -2.95
N ILE A 87 -8.05 -4.01 -2.64
CA ILE A 87 -6.61 -3.93 -2.46
C ILE A 87 -6.15 -4.66 -1.18
N LYS A 88 -6.96 -4.62 -0.13
CA LYS A 88 -6.66 -5.30 1.13
C LYS A 88 -6.58 -6.81 0.92
N GLN A 89 -7.58 -7.39 0.28
CA GLN A 89 -7.64 -8.82 0.06
C GLN A 89 -6.49 -9.32 -0.83
N ILE A 90 -6.21 -8.61 -1.92
CA ILE A 90 -5.17 -9.05 -2.85
C ILE A 90 -3.77 -8.95 -2.24
N LEU A 91 -3.48 -7.89 -1.50
CA LEU A 91 -2.17 -7.74 -0.84
C LEU A 91 -2.01 -8.74 0.30
N TRP A 92 -3.06 -9.00 1.06
CA TRP A 92 -3.02 -10.03 2.09
C TRP A 92 -2.67 -11.39 1.50
N SER A 93 -3.33 -11.75 0.39
CA SER A 93 -3.08 -13.05 -0.26
C SER A 93 -1.66 -13.18 -0.80
N LYS A 94 -1.02 -12.07 -1.20
CA LYS A 94 0.33 -12.07 -1.79
C LYS A 94 1.44 -11.88 -0.76
N CYS A 95 1.20 -11.10 0.28
CA CYS A 95 2.23 -10.76 1.29
C CYS A 95 2.10 -11.59 2.57
N HIS A 96 0.97 -12.26 2.78
CA HIS A 96 0.70 -13.12 3.94
C HIS A 96 0.79 -12.38 5.27
N VAL A 97 0.44 -11.10 5.28
CA VAL A 97 0.33 -10.26 6.48
C VAL A 97 -0.98 -9.46 6.42
N PRO A 98 -1.53 -9.04 7.56
CA PRO A 98 -2.71 -8.15 7.57
C PRO A 98 -2.44 -6.84 6.84
N VAL A 99 -3.50 -6.36 6.21
CA VAL A 99 -3.46 -5.10 5.46
C VAL A 99 -4.56 -4.16 5.94
#